data_04928dac4cb1e9c5d6dad50be45e2330
#
_entry.id   04928dac4cb1e9c5d6dad50be45e2330
#
_cell.length_a   1.000
_cell.length_b   1.000
_cell.length_c   1.000
_cell.angle_alpha   90.00
_cell.angle_beta   90.00
_cell.angle_gamma   90.00
#
_symmetry.space_group_name_H-M   'P 1'
#
loop_
_entity.id
_entity.type
_entity.pdbx_description
1 polymer ?
#
loop_
_entity_poly.entity_id
_entity_poly.type
_entity_poly.pdbx_seq_one_letter_code
_entity_poly.pdbx_strand_id
1 'polypeptide(L)'
;MAGASLSMLRFLGVSSQGRSQFMDAGTTTSRTVDERALRDLSELPTELALERAAPFLARLVGDLDFREAEILPLLEEARTTEGDWYVAKRYEGEDNSYSLQIFVWPPSTETKIHDHSSWGVYCCAVGSVLEERYERLDEGSRLDHAHLKKIWQLMWSREDGVSSVLPGDGGIHRIGNAGDSVAISVHLYGPRIGEVDGRDYDLSCDYVCERRED
;
A
#
# COMPACT_ATOMS: atom_id res chain seq x y z
N MET A 1 -60.24 22.94 -12.06
CA MET A 1 -60.00 22.23 -13.32
C MET A 1 -58.55 22.32 -13.64
N ALA A 2 -57.96 21.20 -14.03
CA ALA A 2 -56.52 20.98 -14.41
C ALA A 2 -55.48 21.17 -13.28
N GLY A 3 -54.98 20.26 -12.67
CA GLY A 3 -54.24 19.06 -12.69
C GLY A 3 -52.86 19.18 -13.33
N ALA A 4 -51.81 19.59 -12.55
CA ALA A 4 -50.45 19.52 -13.01
C ALA A 4 -49.69 18.50 -12.15
N SER A 5 -49.34 17.39 -12.80
CA SER A 5 -48.55 16.28 -12.29
C SER A 5 -47.08 16.72 -12.11
N LEU A 6 -46.56 16.64 -10.88
CA LEU A 6 -45.14 16.80 -10.61
C LEU A 6 -44.45 15.46 -10.81
N SER A 7 -43.66 15.36 -11.87
CA SER A 7 -42.79 14.25 -12.15
C SER A 7 -41.57 14.28 -11.20
N MET A 8 -41.47 13.25 -10.34
CA MET A 8 -40.31 13.00 -9.49
C MET A 8 -39.15 12.51 -10.35
N LEU A 9 -38.13 13.34 -10.53
CA LEU A 9 -36.78 12.88 -10.98
C LEU A 9 -36.11 12.17 -9.82
N ARG A 10 -35.97 10.85 -9.94
CA ARG A 10 -35.10 10.07 -9.09
C ARG A 10 -33.65 10.31 -9.54
N PHE A 11 -32.86 10.97 -8.72
CA PHE A 11 -31.42 10.94 -8.82
C PHE A 11 -30.92 9.55 -8.37
N LEU A 12 -30.48 8.76 -9.33
CA LEU A 12 -29.68 7.57 -9.06
C LEU A 12 -28.26 8.03 -8.70
N GLY A 13 -27.92 7.96 -7.42
CA GLY A 13 -26.56 8.10 -6.95
C GLY A 13 -25.71 6.95 -7.49
N VAL A 14 -24.75 7.28 -8.33
CA VAL A 14 -23.71 6.34 -8.78
C VAL A 14 -22.69 6.27 -7.64
N SER A 15 -22.75 5.18 -6.89
CA SER A 15 -21.71 4.79 -5.96
C SER A 15 -20.47 4.35 -6.77
N SER A 16 -19.43 5.13 -6.74
CA SER A 16 -18.12 4.74 -7.26
C SER A 16 -17.42 3.82 -6.27
N GLN A 17 -17.85 2.58 -6.19
CA GLN A 17 -17.03 1.52 -5.61
C GLN A 17 -16.06 1.06 -6.69
N GLY A 18 -14.78 1.42 -6.52
CA GLY A 18 -13.69 0.85 -7.28
C GLY A 18 -13.64 -0.66 -7.01
N ARG A 19 -14.14 -1.46 -7.95
CA ARG A 19 -13.96 -2.90 -7.92
C ARG A 19 -12.51 -3.19 -8.28
N SER A 20 -11.72 -3.59 -7.28
CA SER A 20 -10.49 -4.34 -7.50
C SER A 20 -10.84 -5.58 -8.34
N GLN A 21 -10.42 -5.60 -9.60
CA GLN A 21 -10.52 -6.82 -10.41
C GLN A 21 -9.39 -7.75 -9.97
N PHE A 22 -9.71 -8.67 -9.06
CA PHE A 22 -8.86 -9.80 -8.78
C PHE A 22 -8.81 -10.69 -10.02
N MET A 23 -7.71 -10.65 -10.75
CA MET A 23 -7.34 -11.78 -11.60
C MET A 23 -6.82 -12.87 -10.68
N ASP A 24 -7.55 -13.97 -10.62
CA ASP A 24 -7.14 -15.22 -9.96
C ASP A 24 -5.90 -15.75 -10.72
N ALA A 25 -4.73 -15.28 -10.35
CA ALA A 25 -3.46 -15.77 -10.85
C ALA A 25 -3.15 -17.04 -10.06
N GLY A 26 -3.45 -18.18 -10.65
CA GLY A 26 -3.09 -19.48 -10.12
C GLY A 26 -1.65 -19.47 -9.58
N THR A 27 -1.45 -20.09 -8.43
CA THR A 27 -0.21 -20.22 -7.65
C THR A 27 0.95 -20.68 -8.54
N THR A 28 1.57 -19.74 -9.25
CA THR A 28 2.84 -19.99 -9.92
C THR A 28 3.91 -19.55 -8.95
N THR A 29 4.54 -20.51 -8.28
CA THR A 29 5.71 -20.26 -7.43
C THR A 29 6.76 -19.56 -8.29
N SER A 30 6.92 -18.27 -8.12
CA SER A 30 7.96 -17.51 -8.82
C SER A 30 9.32 -18.00 -8.33
N ARG A 31 10.17 -18.45 -9.24
CA ARG A 31 11.55 -18.86 -8.91
C ARG A 31 12.42 -17.71 -8.40
N THR A 32 11.91 -16.49 -8.48
CA THR A 32 12.63 -15.25 -8.17
C THR A 32 12.44 -14.77 -6.74
N VAL A 33 11.43 -15.28 -6.02
CA VAL A 33 11.14 -14.91 -4.62
C VAL A 33 11.52 -16.06 -3.69
N ASP A 34 12.42 -15.81 -2.76
CA ASP A 34 12.81 -16.78 -1.72
C ASP A 34 11.79 -16.78 -0.58
N GLU A 35 10.76 -17.62 -0.71
CA GLU A 35 9.69 -17.76 0.29
C GLU A 35 10.21 -18.20 1.66
N ARG A 36 11.31 -18.97 1.71
CA ARG A 36 11.91 -19.38 2.97
C ARG A 36 12.51 -18.19 3.69
N ALA A 37 13.25 -17.34 2.98
CA ALA A 37 13.80 -16.12 3.56
C ALA A 37 12.70 -15.18 4.06
N LEU A 38 11.57 -15.07 3.35
CA LEU A 38 10.42 -14.28 3.78
C LEU A 38 9.78 -14.81 5.06
N ARG A 39 9.63 -16.14 5.16
CA ARG A 39 9.11 -16.79 6.37
C ARG A 39 10.06 -16.57 7.55
N ASP A 40 11.35 -16.80 7.37
CA ASP A 40 12.35 -16.59 8.42
C ASP A 40 12.34 -15.14 8.95
N LEU A 41 12.10 -14.15 8.08
CA LEU A 41 11.95 -12.75 8.47
C LEU A 41 10.69 -12.50 9.30
N SER A 42 9.58 -13.15 8.95
CA SER A 42 8.30 -12.97 9.64
C SER A 42 8.28 -13.50 11.09
N GLU A 43 9.16 -14.43 11.42
CA GLU A 43 9.30 -15.01 12.76
C GLU A 43 10.15 -14.14 13.72
N LEU A 44 10.79 -13.09 13.19
CA LEU A 44 11.66 -12.23 13.99
C LEU A 44 10.85 -11.16 14.76
N PRO A 45 11.36 -10.69 15.92
CA PRO A 45 10.85 -9.47 16.54
C PRO A 45 10.90 -8.29 15.56
N THR A 46 9.91 -7.41 15.62
CA THR A 46 9.69 -6.31 14.65
C THR A 46 10.97 -5.52 14.32
N GLU A 47 11.74 -5.09 15.31
CA GLU A 47 12.97 -4.31 15.09
C GLU A 47 14.01 -5.07 14.28
N LEU A 48 14.24 -6.35 14.63
CA LEU A 48 15.18 -7.21 13.93
C LEU A 48 14.67 -7.59 12.54
N ALA A 49 13.36 -7.78 12.38
CA ALA A 49 12.72 -8.01 11.10
C ALA A 49 12.97 -6.84 10.16
N LEU A 50 12.73 -5.62 10.59
CA LEU A 50 12.96 -4.41 9.79
C LEU A 50 14.43 -4.24 9.39
N GLU A 51 15.37 -4.47 10.33
CA GLU A 51 16.80 -4.40 10.07
C GLU A 51 17.24 -5.38 8.96
N ARG A 52 16.64 -6.57 8.91
CA ARG A 52 17.00 -7.61 7.94
C ARG A 52 16.15 -7.54 6.66
N ALA A 53 14.90 -7.14 6.75
CA ALA A 53 13.99 -7.04 5.61
C ALA A 53 14.41 -5.91 4.64
N ALA A 54 14.92 -4.78 5.13
CA ALA A 54 15.36 -3.68 4.29
C ALA A 54 16.47 -4.08 3.30
N PRO A 55 17.61 -4.66 3.71
CA PRO A 55 18.63 -5.11 2.76
C PRO A 55 18.18 -6.31 1.91
N PHE A 56 17.29 -7.15 2.41
CA PHE A 56 16.65 -8.20 1.61
C PHE A 56 15.87 -7.61 0.45
N LEU A 57 14.96 -6.67 0.72
CA LEU A 57 14.13 -6.02 -0.29
C LEU A 57 14.96 -5.22 -1.30
N ALA A 58 15.97 -4.50 -0.84
CA ALA A 58 16.89 -3.76 -1.71
C ALA A 58 17.60 -4.69 -2.71
N ARG A 59 18.05 -5.87 -2.26
CA ARG A 59 18.66 -6.88 -3.15
C ARG A 59 17.65 -7.45 -4.12
N LEU A 60 16.45 -7.80 -3.66
CA LEU A 60 15.39 -8.35 -4.50
C LEU A 60 15.02 -7.39 -5.64
N VAL A 61 14.80 -6.11 -5.33
CA VAL A 61 14.46 -5.08 -6.32
C VAL A 61 15.65 -4.77 -7.25
N GLY A 62 16.88 -5.01 -6.79
CA GLY A 62 18.11 -4.88 -7.59
C GLY A 62 18.41 -6.08 -8.49
N ASP A 63 17.81 -7.24 -8.19
CA ASP A 63 18.05 -8.49 -8.92
C ASP A 63 17.48 -8.42 -10.36
N LEU A 64 18.30 -8.83 -11.34
CA LEU A 64 17.93 -8.73 -12.75
C LEU A 64 16.81 -9.71 -13.12
N ASP A 65 16.85 -10.94 -12.61
CA ASP A 65 15.86 -11.97 -12.91
C ASP A 65 14.50 -11.56 -12.34
N PHE A 66 14.47 -11.03 -11.11
CA PHE A 66 13.25 -10.47 -10.51
C PHE A 66 12.69 -9.30 -11.32
N ARG A 67 13.55 -8.38 -11.76
CA ARG A 67 13.13 -7.22 -12.55
C ARG A 67 12.57 -7.62 -13.91
N GLU A 68 13.19 -8.56 -14.59
CA GLU A 68 12.74 -9.08 -15.88
C GLU A 68 11.42 -9.85 -15.77
N ALA A 69 11.27 -10.66 -14.72
CA ALA A 69 10.09 -11.49 -14.53
C ALA A 69 8.88 -10.73 -13.96
N GLU A 70 9.13 -9.79 -13.03
CA GLU A 70 8.07 -9.20 -12.21
C GLU A 70 7.81 -7.71 -12.49
N ILE A 71 8.85 -6.92 -12.79
CA ILE A 71 8.74 -5.46 -12.88
C ILE A 71 8.54 -4.97 -14.31
N LEU A 72 9.36 -5.44 -15.26
CA LEU A 72 9.31 -4.94 -16.63
C LEU A 72 7.98 -5.24 -17.34
N PRO A 73 7.36 -6.42 -17.19
CA PRO A 73 6.04 -6.67 -17.77
C PRO A 73 4.96 -5.71 -17.25
N LEU A 74 4.98 -5.42 -15.94
CA LEU A 74 4.03 -4.49 -15.33
C LEU A 74 4.25 -3.05 -15.80
N LEU A 75 5.50 -2.63 -15.98
CA LEU A 75 5.80 -1.30 -16.51
C LEU A 75 5.26 -1.14 -17.94
N GLU A 76 5.36 -2.16 -18.79
CA GLU A 76 4.85 -2.10 -20.16
C GLU A 76 3.32 -2.05 -20.18
N GLU A 77 2.66 -2.86 -19.35
CA GLU A 77 1.21 -2.86 -19.21
C GLU A 77 0.68 -1.53 -18.66
N ALA A 78 1.34 -1.00 -17.63
CA ALA A 78 0.92 0.21 -16.93
C ALA A 78 1.06 1.51 -17.74
N ARG A 79 1.82 1.52 -18.83
CA ARG A 79 1.98 2.72 -19.71
C ARG A 79 0.68 3.21 -20.32
N THR A 80 -0.30 2.34 -20.43
CA THR A 80 -1.62 2.65 -21.00
C THR A 80 -2.74 2.60 -19.96
N THR A 81 -2.41 2.33 -18.69
CA THR A 81 -3.38 2.21 -17.60
C THR A 81 -3.71 3.60 -17.07
N GLU A 82 -4.99 3.98 -17.17
CA GLU A 82 -5.56 5.14 -16.49
C GLU A 82 -6.32 4.67 -15.26
N GLY A 83 -6.34 5.47 -14.21
CA GLY A 83 -7.11 5.18 -13.00
C GLY A 83 -6.30 5.39 -11.72
N ASP A 84 -6.72 4.72 -10.66
CA ASP A 84 -6.09 4.77 -9.35
C ASP A 84 -4.90 3.79 -9.25
N TRP A 85 -4.10 3.90 -8.19
CA TRP A 85 -3.07 2.92 -7.88
C TRP A 85 -3.69 1.54 -7.57
N TYR A 86 -2.92 0.49 -7.79
CA TYR A 86 -3.37 -0.88 -7.52
C TYR A 86 -2.21 -1.81 -7.17
N VAL A 87 -2.55 -2.91 -6.48
CA VAL A 87 -1.65 -4.03 -6.24
C VAL A 87 -1.67 -4.94 -7.47
N ALA A 88 -0.57 -4.94 -8.23
CA ALA A 88 -0.48 -5.73 -9.45
C ALA A 88 -0.15 -7.20 -9.18
N LYS A 89 0.66 -7.47 -8.14
CA LYS A 89 1.04 -8.82 -7.73
C LYS A 89 1.11 -8.91 -6.22
N ARG A 90 0.74 -10.09 -5.68
CA ARG A 90 0.79 -10.38 -4.26
C ARG A 90 1.30 -11.80 -4.04
N TYR A 91 2.27 -11.95 -3.15
CA TYR A 91 2.83 -13.21 -2.70
C TYR A 91 2.64 -13.27 -1.19
N GLU A 92 1.88 -14.24 -0.71
CA GLU A 92 1.51 -14.35 0.70
C GLU A 92 2.05 -15.63 1.29
N GLY A 93 2.56 -15.54 2.51
CA GLY A 93 2.91 -16.70 3.30
C GLY A 93 1.67 -17.42 3.83
N GLU A 94 1.84 -18.71 4.15
CA GLU A 94 0.83 -19.46 4.90
C GLU A 94 0.49 -18.72 6.19
N ASP A 95 -0.78 -18.74 6.58
CA ASP A 95 -1.30 -18.10 7.81
C ASP A 95 -1.01 -16.59 7.90
N ASN A 96 -0.91 -15.89 6.75
CA ASN A 96 -0.60 -14.45 6.68
C ASN A 96 0.72 -14.09 7.39
N SER A 97 1.71 -14.99 7.36
CA SER A 97 3.01 -14.77 7.99
C SER A 97 3.79 -13.61 7.34
N TYR A 98 3.61 -13.39 6.05
CA TYR A 98 4.13 -12.23 5.32
C TYR A 98 3.26 -11.93 4.10
N SER A 99 3.40 -10.71 3.57
CA SER A 99 2.84 -10.32 2.27
C SER A 99 3.86 -9.49 1.50
N LEU A 100 4.34 -10.00 0.34
CA LEU A 100 5.15 -9.26 -0.62
C LEU A 100 4.25 -8.78 -1.74
N GLN A 101 4.18 -7.47 -1.96
CA GLN A 101 3.26 -6.83 -2.89
C GLN A 101 4.00 -5.93 -3.87
N ILE A 102 3.55 -5.92 -5.13
CA ILE A 102 4.06 -5.01 -6.16
C ILE A 102 2.93 -4.04 -6.51
N PHE A 103 3.17 -2.77 -6.25
CA PHE A 103 2.23 -1.68 -6.52
C PHE A 103 2.57 -0.97 -7.82
N VAL A 104 1.55 -0.63 -8.56
CA VAL A 104 1.61 0.25 -9.73
C VAL A 104 0.92 1.56 -9.38
N TRP A 105 1.62 2.66 -9.62
CA TRP A 105 1.20 4.01 -9.32
C TRP A 105 1.10 4.84 -10.61
N PRO A 106 -0.09 4.99 -11.21
CA PRO A 106 -0.29 6.00 -12.25
C PRO A 106 0.06 7.40 -11.74
N PRO A 107 0.34 8.37 -12.64
CA PRO A 107 0.62 9.74 -12.26
C PRO A 107 -0.47 10.35 -11.38
N SER A 108 -0.07 11.11 -10.36
CA SER A 108 -0.98 11.85 -9.47
C SER A 108 -1.93 10.96 -8.64
N THR A 109 -1.54 9.71 -8.37
CA THR A 109 -2.29 8.81 -7.49
C THR A 109 -1.62 8.69 -6.13
N GLU A 110 -2.43 8.55 -5.07
CA GLU A 110 -1.93 8.42 -3.70
C GLU A 110 -2.89 7.59 -2.83
N THR A 111 -2.37 6.99 -1.76
CA THR A 111 -3.20 6.36 -0.73
C THR A 111 -3.89 7.43 0.11
N LYS A 112 -4.89 7.05 0.89
CA LYS A 112 -5.26 7.83 2.07
C LYS A 112 -4.10 7.86 3.07
N ILE A 113 -4.16 8.75 4.06
CA ILE A 113 -3.30 8.63 5.22
C ILE A 113 -3.74 7.37 5.96
N HIS A 114 -2.80 6.49 6.29
CA HIS A 114 -3.12 5.20 6.89
C HIS A 114 -1.97 4.68 7.77
N ASP A 115 -2.28 3.68 8.57
CA ASP A 115 -1.31 2.83 9.24
C ASP A 115 -1.46 1.37 8.84
N HIS A 116 -0.65 0.51 9.42
CA HIS A 116 -0.66 -0.92 9.19
C HIS A 116 -0.74 -1.68 10.52
N SER A 117 -1.35 -2.87 10.50
CA SER A 117 -1.32 -3.79 11.65
C SER A 117 -0.01 -4.57 11.76
N SER A 118 0.85 -4.49 10.73
CA SER A 118 2.16 -5.15 10.67
C SER A 118 3.28 -4.14 10.45
N TRP A 119 4.53 -4.56 10.68
CA TRP A 119 5.67 -3.83 10.17
C TRP A 119 5.73 -3.92 8.63
N GLY A 120 6.30 -2.93 7.98
CA GLY A 120 6.50 -2.93 6.54
C GLY A 120 7.83 -2.31 6.12
N VAL A 121 8.37 -2.79 5.01
CA VAL A 121 9.47 -2.16 4.28
C VAL A 121 9.10 -2.04 2.81
N TYR A 122 9.51 -0.97 2.15
CA TYR A 122 9.22 -0.76 0.73
C TYR A 122 10.33 0.00 0.02
N CYS A 123 10.46 -0.31 -1.27
CA CYS A 123 11.49 0.23 -2.16
C CYS A 123 10.86 0.57 -3.51
N CYS A 124 11.23 1.69 -4.08
CA CYS A 124 10.83 2.03 -5.44
C CYS A 124 11.65 1.21 -6.44
N ALA A 125 10.98 0.54 -7.37
CA ALA A 125 11.62 -0.26 -8.43
C ALA A 125 11.74 0.51 -9.75
N VAL A 126 10.79 1.42 -10.02
CA VAL A 126 10.72 2.27 -11.22
C VAL A 126 10.12 3.62 -10.83
N GLY A 127 10.69 4.70 -11.34
CA GLY A 127 10.24 6.07 -11.07
C GLY A 127 10.54 6.50 -9.65
N SER A 128 9.62 7.26 -9.05
CA SER A 128 9.71 7.71 -7.66
C SER A 128 8.33 7.80 -7.03
N VAL A 129 8.27 7.60 -5.72
CA VAL A 129 7.07 7.78 -4.91
C VAL A 129 7.32 8.82 -3.82
N LEU A 130 6.31 9.64 -3.56
CA LEU A 130 6.30 10.59 -2.45
C LEU A 130 5.76 9.90 -1.22
N GLU A 131 6.49 9.98 -0.12
CA GLU A 131 6.01 9.54 1.19
C GLU A 131 5.87 10.74 2.13
N GLU A 132 4.75 10.81 2.83
CA GLU A 132 4.50 11.73 3.93
C GLU A 132 4.28 10.94 5.21
N ARG A 133 4.88 11.36 6.31
CA ARG A 133 4.73 10.74 7.62
C ARG A 133 4.02 11.66 8.59
N TYR A 134 3.26 11.03 9.47
CA TYR A 134 2.42 11.72 10.43
C TYR A 134 2.67 11.21 11.84
N GLU A 135 2.63 12.13 12.79
CA GLU A 135 2.62 11.85 14.21
C GLU A 135 1.20 12.02 14.74
N ARG A 136 0.75 11.09 15.57
CA ARG A 136 -0.49 11.21 16.30
C ARG A 136 -0.25 12.04 17.57
N LEU A 137 -1.04 13.09 17.76
CA LEU A 137 -0.88 14.05 18.88
C LEU A 137 -1.87 13.82 20.03
N ASP A 138 -2.94 13.04 19.80
CA ASP A 138 -3.91 12.67 20.83
C ASP A 138 -3.55 11.33 21.48
N GLU A 139 -4.20 11.00 22.59
CA GLU A 139 -3.93 9.77 23.38
C GLU A 139 -4.50 8.50 22.74
N GLY A 140 -5.17 8.58 21.58
CA GLY A 140 -5.77 7.43 20.91
C GLY A 140 -6.93 6.78 21.63
N SER A 141 -7.50 7.46 22.63
CA SER A 141 -8.59 6.92 23.47
C SER A 141 -9.94 6.84 22.77
N ARG A 142 -10.11 7.58 21.67
CA ARG A 142 -11.31 7.57 20.82
C ARG A 142 -11.02 6.81 19.53
N LEU A 143 -11.87 5.84 19.21
CA LEU A 143 -11.72 5.00 18.00
C LEU A 143 -12.06 5.76 16.71
N ASP A 144 -12.91 6.79 16.82
CA ASP A 144 -13.42 7.58 15.70
C ASP A 144 -12.71 8.93 15.52
N HIS A 145 -11.57 9.10 16.14
CA HIS A 145 -10.86 10.38 16.14
C HIS A 145 -9.35 10.19 16.21
N ALA A 146 -8.62 10.98 15.43
CA ALA A 146 -7.18 11.12 15.56
C ALA A 146 -6.77 12.55 15.20
N HIS A 147 -5.90 13.13 16.02
CA HIS A 147 -5.26 14.41 15.72
C HIS A 147 -3.87 14.14 15.16
N LEU A 148 -3.68 14.33 13.85
CA LEU A 148 -2.44 14.05 13.15
C LEU A 148 -1.71 15.34 12.77
N LYS A 149 -0.38 15.27 12.83
CA LYS A 149 0.52 16.31 12.33
C LYS A 149 1.50 15.69 11.34
N LYS A 150 1.58 16.25 10.13
CA LYS A 150 2.65 15.89 9.19
C LYS A 150 4.00 16.32 9.76
N ILE A 151 4.91 15.38 9.93
CA ILE A 151 6.24 15.59 10.51
C ILE A 151 7.37 15.50 9.50
N TRP A 152 7.11 14.81 8.37
CA TRP A 152 8.17 14.53 7.42
C TRP A 152 7.60 14.24 6.01
N GLN A 153 8.42 14.48 4.98
CA GLN A 153 8.09 14.20 3.59
C GLN A 153 9.38 13.94 2.81
N LEU A 154 9.39 12.89 1.99
CA LEU A 154 10.52 12.58 1.10
C LEU A 154 10.02 11.95 -0.19
N MET A 155 10.72 12.26 -1.28
CA MET A 155 10.60 11.54 -2.54
C MET A 155 11.56 10.36 -2.52
N TRP A 156 11.05 9.16 -2.76
CA TRP A 156 11.82 7.93 -2.82
C TRP A 156 11.95 7.47 -4.26
N SER A 157 13.16 7.34 -4.73
CA SER A 157 13.55 6.60 -5.92
C SER A 157 14.27 5.30 -5.52
N ARG A 158 14.67 4.52 -6.50
CA ARG A 158 15.44 3.30 -6.24
C ARG A 158 16.80 3.57 -5.56
N GLU A 159 17.41 4.71 -5.87
CA GLU A 159 18.71 5.14 -5.36
C GLU A 159 18.65 5.59 -3.90
N ASP A 160 17.47 5.99 -3.42
CA ASP A 160 17.27 6.44 -2.03
C ASP A 160 17.15 5.25 -1.05
N GLY A 161 17.06 4.03 -1.56
CA GLY A 161 17.07 2.80 -0.77
C GLY A 161 15.68 2.34 -0.34
N VAL A 162 15.54 1.94 0.92
CA VAL A 162 14.34 1.31 1.47
C VAL A 162 13.77 2.14 2.60
N SER A 163 12.48 2.42 2.54
CA SER A 163 11.72 2.99 3.66
C SER A 163 11.11 1.88 4.50
N SER A 164 10.77 2.19 5.76
CA SER A 164 10.15 1.24 6.68
C SER A 164 9.09 1.88 7.54
N VAL A 165 8.08 1.11 7.94
CA VAL A 165 7.01 1.54 8.85
C VAL A 165 6.86 0.54 10.00
N LEU A 166 6.55 1.08 11.18
CA LEU A 166 6.15 0.30 12.34
C LEU A 166 4.64 0.04 12.32
N PRO A 167 4.15 -0.96 13.07
CA PRO A 167 2.71 -1.15 13.25
C PRO A 167 2.05 0.04 13.97
N GLY A 168 0.79 0.30 13.65
CA GLY A 168 -0.08 1.25 14.34
C GLY A 168 0.44 2.70 14.27
N ASP A 169 0.29 3.42 15.37
CA ASP A 169 0.60 4.86 15.45
C ASP A 169 2.07 5.21 15.12
N GLY A 170 2.99 4.23 15.21
CA GLY A 170 4.39 4.40 14.83
C GLY A 170 4.67 4.42 13.32
N GLY A 171 3.67 4.10 12.50
CA GLY A 171 3.81 3.96 11.05
C GLY A 171 2.77 4.73 10.22
N ILE A 172 2.13 5.75 10.78
CA ILE A 172 1.12 6.54 10.05
C ILE A 172 1.77 7.28 8.89
N HIS A 173 1.32 6.97 7.68
CA HIS A 173 1.87 7.58 6.48
C HIS A 173 0.85 7.71 5.33
N ARG A 174 1.24 8.43 4.29
CA ARG A 174 0.64 8.46 2.98
C ARG A 174 1.74 8.27 1.95
N ILE A 175 1.48 7.49 0.91
CA ILE A 175 2.41 7.26 -0.19
C ILE A 175 1.68 7.42 -1.51
N GLY A 176 2.37 7.94 -2.54
CA GLY A 176 1.79 8.11 -3.86
C GLY A 176 2.81 8.54 -4.90
N ASN A 177 2.36 8.64 -6.12
CA ASN A 177 3.16 9.10 -7.25
C ASN A 177 2.84 10.57 -7.55
N ALA A 178 3.73 11.48 -7.15
CA ALA A 178 3.63 12.90 -7.43
C ALA A 178 4.25 13.30 -8.80
N GLY A 179 4.80 12.34 -9.54
CA GLY A 179 5.38 12.53 -10.86
C GLY A 179 4.37 12.48 -12.00
N ASP A 180 4.88 12.61 -13.22
CA ASP A 180 4.12 12.58 -14.49
C ASP A 180 4.23 11.26 -15.25
N SER A 181 4.96 10.30 -14.72
CA SER A 181 5.19 8.98 -15.29
C SER A 181 4.83 7.90 -14.28
N VAL A 182 4.48 6.69 -14.74
CA VAL A 182 4.18 5.55 -13.87
C VAL A 182 5.35 5.24 -12.95
N ALA A 183 5.05 5.00 -11.67
CA ALA A 183 6.00 4.44 -10.71
C ALA A 183 5.58 3.01 -10.31
N ILE A 184 6.56 2.20 -9.92
CA ILE A 184 6.36 0.85 -9.39
C ILE A 184 7.16 0.72 -8.10
N SER A 185 6.51 0.25 -7.05
CA SER A 185 7.17 -0.04 -5.77
C SER A 185 6.91 -1.47 -5.32
N VAL A 186 7.84 -2.01 -4.55
CA VAL A 186 7.74 -3.36 -3.96
C VAL A 186 7.70 -3.19 -2.45
N HIS A 187 6.71 -3.79 -1.82
CA HIS A 187 6.44 -3.71 -0.39
C HIS A 187 6.49 -5.10 0.22
N LEU A 188 7.14 -5.24 1.35
CA LEU A 188 7.13 -6.44 2.16
C LEU A 188 6.57 -6.11 3.53
N TYR A 189 5.52 -6.79 3.91
CA TYR A 189 4.87 -6.70 5.21
C TYR A 189 5.11 -7.97 6.02
N GLY A 190 5.25 -7.81 7.32
CA GLY A 190 5.33 -8.91 8.27
C GLY A 190 3.96 -9.49 8.61
N PRO A 191 3.90 -10.34 9.65
CA PRO A 191 2.65 -10.95 10.08
C PRO A 191 1.68 -9.88 10.55
N ARG A 192 0.40 -10.06 10.15
CA ARG A 192 -0.68 -9.18 10.59
C ARG A 192 -0.95 -9.36 12.09
N ILE A 193 -1.16 -8.26 12.77
CA ILE A 193 -1.55 -8.24 14.17
C ILE A 193 -3.05 -7.91 14.26
N GLY A 194 -3.88 -8.91 14.54
CA GLY A 194 -5.34 -8.75 14.64
C GLY A 194 -6.09 -9.03 13.34
N GLU A 195 -7.37 -8.63 13.29
CA GLU A 195 -8.28 -8.95 12.18
C GLU A 195 -8.33 -7.84 11.11
N VAL A 196 -7.84 -6.66 11.41
CA VAL A 196 -7.85 -5.51 10.51
C VAL A 196 -6.45 -5.25 9.97
N ASP A 197 -6.36 -4.77 8.73
CA ASP A 197 -5.08 -4.47 8.09
C ASP A 197 -4.47 -3.14 8.57
N GLY A 198 -5.25 -2.27 9.19
CA GLY A 198 -4.85 -0.98 9.71
C GLY A 198 -6.02 -0.01 9.78
N ARG A 199 -5.70 1.26 9.86
CA ARG A 199 -6.69 2.34 9.95
C ARG A 199 -6.44 3.39 8.86
N ASP A 200 -7.51 3.95 8.32
CA ASP A 200 -7.48 5.13 7.46
C ASP A 200 -7.80 6.38 8.28
N TYR A 201 -7.18 7.48 7.92
CA TYR A 201 -7.34 8.77 8.59
C TYR A 201 -7.76 9.84 7.59
N ASP A 202 -8.73 10.67 7.98
CA ASP A 202 -9.18 11.81 7.20
C ASP A 202 -8.95 13.11 7.99
N LEU A 203 -7.98 13.90 7.55
CA LEU A 203 -7.63 15.18 8.19
C LEU A 203 -8.73 16.22 8.11
N SER A 204 -9.69 16.08 7.19
CA SER A 204 -10.76 17.06 6.99
C SER A 204 -11.85 16.97 8.06
N CYS A 205 -12.01 15.82 8.71
CA CYS A 205 -13.08 15.58 9.66
C CYS A 205 -12.64 14.85 10.94
N ASP A 206 -11.33 14.75 11.20
CA ASP A 206 -10.78 13.98 12.32
C ASP A 206 -11.32 12.53 12.39
N TYR A 207 -11.56 11.95 11.21
CA TYR A 207 -12.16 10.62 11.09
C TYR A 207 -11.09 9.53 11.03
N VAL A 208 -11.34 8.44 11.76
CA VAL A 208 -10.53 7.22 11.73
C VAL A 208 -11.43 6.03 11.46
N CYS A 209 -11.11 5.20 10.48
CA CYS A 209 -11.81 3.95 10.24
C CYS A 209 -10.83 2.77 10.17
N GLU A 210 -11.31 1.61 10.59
CA GLU A 210 -10.56 0.36 10.43
C GLU A 210 -10.62 -0.08 8.97
N ARG A 211 -9.47 -0.42 8.41
CA ARG A 211 -9.38 -1.05 7.10
C ARG A 211 -9.59 -2.55 7.26
N ARG A 212 -10.45 -3.10 6.42
CA ARG A 212 -10.62 -4.54 6.25
C ARG A 212 -10.19 -4.90 4.84
N GLU A 213 -9.53 -6.01 4.68
CA GLU A 213 -9.31 -6.57 3.35
C GLU A 213 -10.67 -7.05 2.80
N ASP A 214 -10.94 -6.69 1.55
CA ASP A 214 -12.10 -7.17 0.78
C ASP A 214 -11.80 -8.55 0.15
#